data_aac9a5b7db27af5cb25d0f84c6fc243f
#
_entry.id   aac9a5b7db27af5cb25d0f84c6fc243f
#
_cell.length_a   1.000
_cell.length_b   1.000
_cell.length_c   1.000
_cell.angle_alpha   90.00
_cell.angle_beta   90.00
_cell.angle_gamma   90.00
#
_symmetry.space_group_name_H-M   'P 1'
#
loop_
_entity.id
_entity.type
_entity.pdbx_description
1 polymer ?
#
loop_
_entity_poly.entity_id
_entity_poly.type
_entity_poly.pdbx_seq_one_letter_code
_entity_poly.pdbx_strand_id
1 'polypeptide(L)'
;MQAKGHNYSLEALLAGNYLMADLFRNGSFVTTYLSPRDYHRVHMPCNGILREMIYVPGDLFSVNHLTARNVPNLFARNERVICLFDTEFGPMAQILVGATIVGSIETVWAGTVTPPREGIIKRWTWPAGESDGAVALLKGQE
;
A
#
# COMPACT_ATOMS: atom_id res chain seq x y z
N MET A 1 -0.86 14.88 -0.86
CA MET A 1 -1.54 13.97 -1.81
C MET A 1 -3.05 14.20 -1.75
N GLN A 2 -3.73 13.98 -2.84
CA GLN A 2 -5.18 14.15 -2.91
C GLN A 2 -5.84 12.87 -3.45
N ALA A 3 -6.90 12.43 -2.79
CA ALA A 3 -7.72 11.31 -3.25
C ALA A 3 -9.18 11.59 -2.93
N LYS A 4 -10.07 11.31 -3.85
CA LYS A 4 -11.52 11.54 -3.68
C LYS A 4 -11.85 12.98 -3.27
N GLY A 5 -11.09 13.97 -3.74
CA GLY A 5 -11.28 15.39 -3.42
C GLY A 5 -10.73 15.85 -2.08
N HIS A 6 -10.02 14.99 -1.34
CA HIS A 6 -9.41 15.31 -0.04
C HIS A 6 -7.90 15.23 -0.09
N ASN A 7 -7.25 16.07 0.70
CA ASN A 7 -5.80 16.06 0.86
C ASN A 7 -5.39 15.12 1.99
N TYR A 8 -4.29 14.39 1.79
CA TYR A 8 -3.71 13.49 2.77
C TYR A 8 -2.24 13.83 2.96
N SER A 9 -1.76 13.76 4.20
CA SER A 9 -0.33 13.87 4.44
C SER A 9 0.36 12.56 4.05
N LEU A 10 1.51 12.68 3.43
CA LEU A 10 2.34 11.53 3.06
C LEU A 10 2.80 10.77 4.30
N GLU A 11 3.18 11.48 5.34
CA GLU A 11 3.62 10.89 6.61
C GLU A 11 2.51 10.09 7.28
N ALA A 12 1.28 10.60 7.30
CA ALA A 12 0.15 9.88 7.87
C ALA A 12 -0.17 8.60 7.09
N LEU A 13 -0.14 8.67 5.77
CA LEU A 13 -0.38 7.51 4.90
C LEU A 13 0.68 6.42 5.11
N LEU A 14 1.93 6.81 5.32
CA LEU A 14 3.06 5.91 5.57
C LEU A 14 3.25 5.60 7.07
N ALA A 15 2.21 5.84 7.89
CA ALA A 15 2.18 5.52 9.31
C ALA A 15 3.31 6.16 10.13
N GLY A 16 3.69 7.39 9.78
CA GLY A 16 4.74 8.14 10.48
C GLY A 16 6.17 7.72 10.12
N ASN A 17 6.35 6.92 9.09
CA ASN A 17 7.67 6.54 8.60
C ASN A 17 8.30 7.70 7.82
N TYR A 18 9.03 8.56 8.50
CA TYR A 18 9.64 9.75 7.91
C TYR A 18 10.73 9.41 6.88
N LEU A 19 11.49 8.35 7.10
CA LEU A 19 12.52 7.92 6.14
C LEU A 19 11.91 7.49 4.81
N MET A 20 10.83 6.71 4.86
CA MET A 20 10.11 6.31 3.65
C MET A 20 9.42 7.52 3.01
N ALA A 21 8.81 8.39 3.80
CA ALA A 21 8.15 9.59 3.30
C ALA A 21 9.13 10.51 2.55
N ASP A 22 10.36 10.64 3.04
CA ASP A 22 11.38 11.46 2.38
C ASP A 22 11.72 10.97 0.97
N LEU A 23 11.62 9.68 0.70
CA LEU A 23 11.84 9.12 -0.64
C LEU A 23 10.82 9.65 -1.66
N PHE A 24 9.63 10.03 -1.20
CA PHE A 24 8.50 10.40 -2.06
C PHE A 24 8.14 11.89 -2.01
N ARG A 25 8.91 12.71 -1.31
CA ARG A 25 8.70 14.17 -1.32
C ARG A 25 8.85 14.69 -2.74
N ASN A 26 7.89 15.50 -3.18
CA ASN A 26 7.82 16.02 -4.55
C ASN A 26 7.67 14.94 -5.63
N GLY A 27 7.29 13.73 -5.24
CA GLY A 27 7.01 12.66 -6.17
C GLY A 27 5.61 12.76 -6.79
N SER A 28 5.28 11.79 -7.61
CA SER A 28 3.96 11.65 -8.23
C SER A 28 3.19 10.49 -7.60
N PHE A 29 1.86 10.53 -7.66
CA PHE A 29 1.03 9.46 -7.17
C PHE A 29 -0.21 9.25 -8.06
N VAL A 30 -0.74 8.03 -8.01
CA VAL A 30 -1.99 7.63 -8.66
C VAL A 30 -2.82 6.87 -7.63
N THR A 31 -4.09 7.19 -7.53
CA THR A 31 -5.05 6.44 -6.73
C THR A 31 -5.96 5.64 -7.66
N THR A 32 -6.00 4.32 -7.47
CA THR A 32 -6.87 3.43 -8.23
C THR A 32 -7.92 2.85 -7.30
N TYR A 33 -9.18 3.05 -7.64
CA TYR A 33 -10.31 2.49 -6.92
C TYR A 33 -10.80 1.21 -7.60
N LEU A 34 -10.84 0.12 -6.82
CA LEU A 34 -11.41 -1.15 -7.26
C LEU A 34 -12.78 -1.31 -6.62
N SER A 35 -13.84 -1.16 -7.42
CA SER A 35 -15.21 -1.39 -6.94
C SER A 35 -15.35 -2.83 -6.44
N PRO A 36 -16.20 -3.09 -5.42
CA PRO A 36 -16.43 -4.46 -4.92
C PRO A 36 -16.91 -5.45 -5.97
N ARG A 37 -17.44 -4.97 -7.08
CA ARG A 37 -17.90 -5.80 -8.21
C ARG A 37 -16.82 -6.09 -9.24
N ASP A 38 -15.70 -5.41 -9.13
CA ASP A 38 -14.64 -5.47 -10.12
C ASP A 38 -13.54 -6.47 -9.71
N TYR A 39 -12.54 -6.54 -10.55
CA TYR A 39 -11.35 -7.35 -10.31
C TYR A 39 -10.53 -6.77 -9.15
N HIS A 40 -10.19 -7.64 -8.17
CA HIS A 40 -9.50 -7.23 -6.94
C HIS A 40 -8.07 -7.76 -6.81
N ARG A 41 -7.46 -8.14 -7.93
CA ARG A 41 -6.04 -8.50 -7.97
C ARG A 41 -5.25 -7.30 -8.48
N VAL A 42 -4.10 -7.05 -7.85
CA VAL A 42 -3.23 -5.94 -8.19
C VAL A 42 -2.01 -6.48 -8.92
N HIS A 43 -1.63 -5.82 -9.99
CA HIS A 43 -0.50 -6.20 -10.82
C HIS A 43 0.58 -5.13 -10.82
N MET A 44 1.84 -5.54 -10.97
CA MET A 44 2.96 -4.62 -11.00
C MET A 44 2.88 -3.67 -12.20
N PRO A 45 2.96 -2.36 -11.97
CA PRO A 45 2.96 -1.37 -13.06
C PRO A 45 4.27 -1.31 -13.83
N CYS A 46 5.36 -1.77 -13.22
CA CYS A 46 6.68 -1.85 -13.82
C CYS A 46 7.49 -2.95 -13.13
N ASN A 47 8.67 -3.25 -13.65
CA ASN A 47 9.58 -4.16 -12.97
C ASN A 47 10.05 -3.53 -11.66
N GLY A 48 10.09 -4.32 -10.60
CA GLY A 48 10.52 -3.85 -9.29
C GLY A 48 11.09 -4.95 -8.42
N ILE A 49 11.91 -4.55 -7.47
CA ILE A 49 12.48 -5.43 -6.46
C ILE A 49 11.91 -5.01 -5.12
N LEU A 50 11.21 -5.92 -4.47
CA LEU A 50 10.60 -5.66 -3.17
C LEU A 50 11.68 -5.46 -2.12
N ARG A 51 11.60 -4.33 -1.40
CA ARG A 51 12.55 -4.01 -0.35
C ARG A 51 11.92 -4.04 1.04
N GLU A 52 10.68 -3.66 1.14
CA GLU A 52 10.01 -3.52 2.43
C GLU A 52 8.51 -3.72 2.26
N MET A 53 7.89 -4.34 3.26
CA MET A 53 6.45 -4.43 3.39
C MET A 53 6.07 -4.05 4.81
N ILE A 54 5.08 -3.16 4.95
CA ILE A 54 4.59 -2.70 6.25
C ILE A 54 3.09 -2.94 6.31
N TYR A 55 2.67 -3.70 7.31
CA TYR A 55 1.26 -3.79 7.69
C TYR A 55 0.92 -2.69 8.69
N VAL A 56 -0.08 -1.91 8.40
CA VAL A 56 -0.57 -0.85 9.27
C VAL A 56 -1.99 -1.19 9.71
N PRO A 57 -2.20 -1.45 11.00
CA PRO A 57 -3.54 -1.71 11.52
C PRO A 57 -4.39 -0.45 11.39
N GLY A 58 -5.68 -0.64 11.24
CA GLY A 58 -6.62 0.48 11.11
C GLY A 58 -8.05 0.02 10.99
N ASP A 59 -8.90 0.96 10.64
CA ASP A 59 -10.31 0.73 10.42
C ASP A 59 -10.58 0.09 9.06
N LEU A 60 -11.81 -0.33 8.84
CA LEU A 60 -12.29 -0.86 7.57
C LEU A 60 -13.52 -0.07 7.10
N PHE A 61 -13.37 1.25 7.02
CA PHE A 61 -14.44 2.09 6.47
C PHE A 61 -14.67 1.74 5.00
N SER A 62 -15.93 1.73 4.58
CA SER A 62 -16.24 1.69 3.16
C SER A 62 -15.58 2.85 2.44
N VAL A 63 -15.02 2.60 1.28
CA VAL A 63 -14.42 3.63 0.45
C VAL A 63 -15.38 4.02 -0.67
N ASN A 64 -16.15 5.07 -0.44
CA ASN A 64 -17.09 5.66 -1.41
C ASN A 64 -17.12 7.18 -1.23
N HIS A 65 -17.90 7.88 -2.06
CA HIS A 65 -17.97 9.34 -1.99
C HIS A 65 -18.49 9.85 -0.64
N LEU A 66 -19.43 9.13 -0.02
CA LEU A 66 -20.02 9.54 1.25
C LEU A 66 -19.02 9.42 2.39
N THR A 67 -18.33 8.27 2.50
CA THR A 67 -17.32 8.06 3.54
C THR A 67 -16.10 8.94 3.33
N ALA A 68 -15.68 9.16 2.08
CA ALA A 68 -14.58 10.06 1.77
C ALA A 68 -14.88 11.51 2.21
N ARG A 69 -16.15 11.95 2.16
CA ARG A 69 -16.54 13.28 2.63
C ARG A 69 -16.60 13.39 4.15
N ASN A 70 -17.04 12.33 4.82
CA ASN A 70 -17.40 12.38 6.25
C ASN A 70 -16.34 11.81 7.18
N VAL A 71 -15.41 11.03 6.65
CA VAL A 71 -14.32 10.44 7.45
C VAL A 71 -13.00 11.14 7.11
N PRO A 72 -12.48 12.00 7.99
CA PRO A 72 -11.20 12.67 7.74
C PRO A 72 -10.07 11.65 7.66
N ASN A 73 -9.14 11.87 6.71
CA ASN A 73 -7.97 11.01 6.52
C ASN A 73 -8.31 9.52 6.28
N LEU A 74 -9.39 9.23 5.56
CA LEU A 74 -9.92 7.88 5.34
C LEU A 74 -8.83 6.88 4.95
N PHE A 75 -8.02 7.18 3.95
CA PHE A 75 -6.96 6.27 3.47
C PHE A 75 -5.81 6.12 4.46
N ALA A 76 -5.60 7.10 5.33
CA ALA A 76 -4.60 7.04 6.38
C ALA A 76 -5.14 6.41 7.68
N ARG A 77 -6.43 6.09 7.73
CA ARG A 77 -7.10 5.44 8.87
C ARG A 77 -7.44 3.98 8.61
N ASN A 78 -7.70 3.62 7.36
CA ASN A 78 -8.01 2.23 7.02
C ASN A 78 -6.76 1.35 7.11
N GLU A 79 -7.00 0.09 7.51
CA GLU A 79 -6.01 -0.97 7.45
C GLU A 79 -5.38 -1.01 6.06
N ARG A 80 -4.07 -1.14 6.01
CA ARG A 80 -3.35 -1.12 4.74
C ARG A 80 -2.03 -1.86 4.80
N VAL A 81 -1.54 -2.22 3.64
CA VAL A 81 -0.21 -2.80 3.44
C VAL A 81 0.56 -1.91 2.49
N ILE A 82 1.73 -1.48 2.93
CA ILE A 82 2.64 -0.62 2.16
C ILE A 82 3.76 -1.50 1.63
N CYS A 83 3.93 -1.56 0.32
CA CYS A 83 5.01 -2.30 -0.33
C CYS A 83 5.96 -1.33 -1.01
N LEU A 84 7.22 -1.31 -0.59
CA LEU A 84 8.26 -0.47 -1.15
C LEU A 84 9.11 -1.28 -2.12
N PHE A 85 9.24 -0.78 -3.35
CA PHE A 85 10.03 -1.39 -4.42
C PHE A 85 11.14 -0.46 -4.88
N ASP A 86 12.27 -1.06 -5.23
CA ASP A 86 13.27 -0.41 -6.09
C ASP A 86 12.89 -0.68 -7.54
N THR A 87 12.86 0.36 -8.35
CA THR A 87 12.57 0.26 -9.79
C THR A 87 13.61 1.02 -10.60
N GLU A 88 13.64 0.80 -11.90
CA GLU A 88 14.51 1.59 -12.81
C GLU A 88 14.16 3.09 -12.83
N PHE A 89 12.97 3.46 -12.36
CA PHE A 89 12.49 4.84 -12.27
C PHE A 89 12.71 5.47 -10.89
N GLY A 90 13.34 4.76 -9.96
CA GLY A 90 13.49 5.16 -8.57
C GLY A 90 12.56 4.37 -7.63
N PRO A 91 12.46 4.78 -6.36
CA PRO A 91 11.60 4.09 -5.41
C PRO A 91 10.13 4.22 -5.79
N MET A 92 9.38 3.14 -5.58
CA MET A 92 7.93 3.08 -5.79
C MET A 92 7.28 2.45 -4.57
N ALA A 93 6.22 3.07 -4.07
CA ALA A 93 5.39 2.47 -3.03
C ALA A 93 4.03 2.11 -3.62
N GLN A 94 3.63 0.86 -3.42
CA GLN A 94 2.27 0.39 -3.65
C GLN A 94 1.57 0.25 -2.31
N ILE A 95 0.45 0.92 -2.14
CA ILE A 95 -0.30 0.93 -0.88
C ILE A 95 -1.66 0.29 -1.13
N LEU A 96 -1.84 -0.88 -0.56
CA LEU A 96 -3.08 -1.65 -0.65
C LEU A 96 -3.96 -1.29 0.54
N VAL A 97 -5.06 -0.60 0.29
CA VAL A 97 -5.94 -0.11 1.35
C VAL A 97 -7.17 -1.00 1.46
N GLY A 98 -7.39 -1.56 2.63
CA GLY A 98 -8.56 -2.39 2.93
C GLY A 98 -9.83 -1.54 3.09
N ALA A 99 -10.98 -2.21 3.03
CA ALA A 99 -12.28 -1.61 3.21
C ALA A 99 -13.26 -2.65 3.78
N THR A 100 -14.47 -2.23 4.09
CA THR A 100 -15.49 -3.08 4.75
C THR A 100 -15.74 -4.41 4.03
N ILE A 101 -15.87 -4.39 2.72
CA ILE A 101 -16.17 -5.58 1.93
C ILE A 101 -14.88 -6.34 1.58
N VAL A 102 -13.79 -5.63 1.37
CA VAL A 102 -12.48 -6.19 1.05
C VAL A 102 -11.57 -6.04 2.26
N GLY A 103 -11.76 -6.90 3.24
CA GLY A 103 -11.08 -6.85 4.54
C GLY A 103 -9.91 -7.82 4.67
N SER A 104 -9.42 -8.39 3.58
CA SER A 104 -8.23 -9.22 3.59
C SER A 104 -7.24 -8.77 2.52
N ILE A 105 -5.96 -8.91 2.82
CA ILE A 105 -4.87 -8.59 1.89
C ILE A 105 -3.91 -9.76 1.87
N GLU A 106 -3.60 -10.23 0.67
CA GLU A 106 -2.67 -11.32 0.43
C GLU A 106 -1.65 -10.89 -0.61
N THR A 107 -0.41 -11.31 -0.44
CA THR A 107 0.66 -11.08 -1.41
C THR A 107 1.25 -12.39 -1.90
N VAL A 108 1.77 -12.39 -3.12
CA VAL A 108 2.35 -13.61 -3.72
C VAL A 108 3.64 -14.04 -3.03
N TRP A 109 4.31 -13.13 -2.32
CA TRP A 109 5.58 -13.43 -1.62
C TRP A 109 5.40 -13.75 -0.14
N ALA A 110 4.26 -13.41 0.48
CA ALA A 110 4.05 -13.59 1.91
C ALA A 110 2.74 -14.29 2.28
N GLY A 111 1.88 -14.57 1.29
CA GLY A 111 0.56 -15.12 1.56
C GLY A 111 -0.35 -14.10 2.23
N THR A 112 -1.26 -14.56 3.09
CA THR A 112 -2.21 -13.69 3.78
C THR A 112 -1.50 -12.82 4.81
N VAL A 113 -1.51 -11.51 4.59
CA VAL A 113 -0.95 -10.52 5.51
C VAL A 113 -1.96 -10.15 6.60
N THR A 114 -3.22 -10.00 6.22
CA THR A 114 -4.33 -9.76 7.13
C THR A 114 -5.58 -10.50 6.66
N PRO A 115 -6.42 -11.13 7.48
CA PRO A 115 -6.19 -11.39 8.90
C PRO A 115 -5.01 -12.34 9.17
N PRO A 116 -4.51 -12.48 10.42
CA PRO A 116 -5.09 -11.97 11.67
C PRO A 116 -4.83 -10.48 11.89
N ARG A 117 -5.71 -9.84 12.68
CA ARG A 117 -5.60 -8.41 13.04
C ARG A 117 -5.14 -8.29 14.48
N GLU A 118 -3.85 -8.10 14.65
CA GLU A 118 -3.23 -8.05 15.98
C GLU A 118 -3.12 -6.61 16.54
N GLY A 119 -3.52 -5.60 15.75
CA GLY A 119 -3.53 -4.21 16.17
C GLY A 119 -2.15 -3.56 16.30
N ILE A 120 -1.12 -4.17 15.76
CA ILE A 120 0.26 -3.66 15.78
C ILE A 120 0.81 -3.49 14.36
N ILE A 121 1.70 -2.52 14.19
CA ILE A 121 2.44 -2.36 12.95
C ILE A 121 3.44 -3.50 12.82
N LYS A 122 3.47 -4.14 11.64
CA LYS A 122 4.43 -5.20 11.30
C LYS A 122 5.26 -4.77 10.10
N ARG A 123 6.54 -5.11 10.11
CA ARG A 123 7.47 -4.73 9.07
C ARG A 123 8.33 -5.91 8.64
N TRP A 124 8.46 -6.10 7.34
CA TRP A 124 9.33 -7.09 6.71
C TRP A 124 10.26 -6.40 5.73
N THR A 125 11.49 -6.89 5.64
CA THR A 125 12.49 -6.36 4.72
C THR A 125 13.10 -7.47 3.88
N TRP A 126 13.53 -7.12 2.67
CA TRP A 126 14.17 -8.02 1.73
C TRP A 126 15.46 -7.39 1.20
N PRO A 127 16.44 -8.24 0.80
CA PRO A 127 17.69 -7.75 0.26
C PRO A 127 17.52 -7.09 -1.11
N ALA A 128 18.50 -6.27 -1.48
CA ALA A 128 18.53 -5.58 -2.75
C ALA A 128 18.98 -6.50 -3.90
N GLY A 129 18.48 -6.21 -5.09
CA GLY A 129 19.04 -6.62 -6.36
C GLY A 129 19.17 -8.12 -6.56
N GLU A 130 20.38 -8.56 -6.89
CA GLU A 130 20.70 -9.95 -7.26
C GLU A 130 21.11 -10.83 -6.07
N SER A 131 20.84 -10.39 -4.85
CA SER A 131 21.17 -11.13 -3.63
C SER A 131 20.25 -12.34 -3.44
N ASP A 132 20.73 -13.36 -2.75
CA ASP A 132 19.91 -14.50 -2.32
C ASP A 132 18.73 -14.01 -1.47
N GLY A 133 17.54 -14.52 -1.74
CA GLY A 133 16.32 -14.12 -1.04
C GLY A 133 15.66 -12.85 -1.55
N ALA A 134 16.21 -12.20 -2.56
CA ALA A 134 15.56 -11.05 -3.21
C ALA A 134 14.26 -11.47 -3.89
N VAL A 135 13.26 -10.57 -3.83
CA VAL A 135 11.97 -10.76 -4.48
C VAL A 135 11.86 -9.78 -5.65
N ALA A 136 11.99 -10.29 -6.86
CA ALA A 136 11.90 -9.52 -8.09
C ALA A 136 10.56 -9.82 -8.78
N LEU A 137 9.84 -8.77 -9.16
CA LEU A 137 8.57 -8.86 -9.88
C LEU A 137 8.67 -8.15 -11.20
N LEU A 138 8.14 -8.77 -12.25
CA LEU A 138 8.08 -8.18 -13.57
C LEU A 138 6.78 -7.39 -13.76
N LYS A 139 6.82 -6.40 -14.64
CA LYS A 139 5.63 -5.65 -15.05
C LYS A 139 4.50 -6.62 -15.44
N GLY A 140 3.32 -6.41 -14.90
CA GLY A 140 2.15 -7.22 -15.14
C GLY A 140 1.98 -8.43 -14.21
N GLN A 141 2.98 -8.80 -13.42
CA GLN A 141 2.83 -9.87 -12.43
C GLN A 141 1.89 -9.45 -11.28
N GLU A 142 1.13 -10.42 -10.79
CA GLU A 142 0.25 -10.25 -9.63
C GLU A 142 1.05 -10.05 -8.37
#